data_4c8cbac2912517f01c5445a858dbfe96
#
_entry.id   4c8cbac2912517f01c5445a858dbfe96
#
_cell.length_a   1.000
_cell.length_b   1.000
_cell.length_c   1.000
_cell.angle_alpha   90.00
_cell.angle_beta   90.00
_cell.angle_gamma   90.00
#
_symmetry.space_group_name_H-M   'P 1'
#
loop_
_entity.id
_entity.type
_entity.pdbx_description
1 polymer ?
#
loop_
_entity_poly.entity_id
_entity_poly.type
_entity_poly.pdbx_seq_one_letter_code
_entity_poly.pdbx_strand_id
1 'polypeptide(L)'
;KTCQVSEATVVRFVSQLGYEGYGAFQQALRDFVDRELTMLERTDMAAGTAEGMDRLRRVVSEEMDNLKHFFETVEMDTLQKVIDYLGKSPAVYIIGSRLSYTFAYYLGWSLTKVRSGVHILKGSDSTAIDWLTISEPQSLVVIIATSRYPNELIKLGRMARRLDQTLLVITDSSLCPLTQFAHLALVAPAKNIPFIGSPTTISCIINYLVLELASRDGNRLKDHQGKLERAYRENDILFNLRREEIVP
;
A
#
# COMPACT_ATOMS: atom_id res chain seq x y z
N LYS A 1 -6.84 7.62 -35.93
CA LYS A 1 -6.29 7.39 -37.30
C LYS A 1 -4.79 7.33 -37.24
N THR A 2 -4.27 6.20 -37.57
CA THR A 2 -2.97 5.62 -37.72
C THR A 2 -1.87 6.59 -38.15
N CYS A 3 -0.80 6.62 -37.37
CA CYS A 3 0.44 7.37 -37.62
C CYS A 3 1.24 6.89 -38.84
N GLN A 4 0.66 6.19 -39.80
CA GLN A 4 1.31 5.65 -41.02
C GLN A 4 2.71 5.01 -40.83
N VAL A 5 2.94 4.41 -39.66
CA VAL A 5 4.18 3.69 -39.33
C VAL A 5 3.91 2.20 -39.19
N SER A 6 4.89 1.36 -39.50
CA SER A 6 4.77 -0.08 -39.36
C SER A 6 4.81 -0.51 -37.86
N GLU A 7 4.19 -1.66 -37.54
CA GLU A 7 4.27 -2.25 -36.20
C GLU A 7 5.71 -2.44 -35.74
N ALA A 8 6.59 -2.85 -36.64
CA ALA A 8 8.02 -3.00 -36.36
C ALA A 8 8.69 -1.68 -35.96
N THR A 9 8.23 -0.54 -36.50
CA THR A 9 8.72 0.78 -36.10
C THR A 9 8.28 1.13 -34.69
N VAL A 10 7.03 0.82 -34.33
CA VAL A 10 6.50 1.03 -32.97
C VAL A 10 7.26 0.17 -31.97
N VAL A 11 7.47 -1.10 -32.26
CA VAL A 11 8.22 -2.02 -31.37
C VAL A 11 9.67 -1.52 -31.16
N ARG A 12 10.37 -1.10 -32.23
CA ARG A 12 11.72 -0.53 -32.11
C ARG A 12 11.75 0.75 -31.29
N PHE A 13 10.80 1.64 -31.48
CA PHE A 13 10.65 2.86 -30.68
C PHE A 13 10.48 2.55 -29.20
N VAL A 14 9.58 1.63 -28.86
CA VAL A 14 9.32 1.20 -27.48
C VAL A 14 10.59 0.59 -26.83
N SER A 15 11.32 -0.27 -27.58
CA SER A 15 12.59 -0.83 -27.11
C SER A 15 13.68 0.23 -26.92
N GLN A 16 13.74 1.25 -27.78
CA GLN A 16 14.67 2.38 -27.59
C GLN A 16 14.35 3.24 -26.35
N LEU A 17 13.07 3.29 -25.94
CA LEU A 17 12.66 3.92 -24.69
C LEU A 17 12.93 3.06 -23.45
N GLY A 18 13.49 1.85 -23.62
CA GLY A 18 13.87 0.98 -22.52
C GLY A 18 12.76 0.06 -22.00
N TYR A 19 11.62 -0.03 -22.70
CA TYR A 19 10.55 -0.95 -22.32
C TYR A 19 10.74 -2.34 -22.94
N GLU A 20 10.39 -3.39 -22.19
CA GLU A 20 10.49 -4.79 -22.67
C GLU A 20 9.54 -5.13 -23.82
N GLY A 21 8.53 -4.28 -24.08
CA GLY A 21 7.59 -4.45 -25.18
C GLY A 21 6.47 -3.41 -25.18
N TYR A 22 5.64 -3.47 -26.21
CA TYR A 22 4.54 -2.51 -26.41
C TYR A 22 3.54 -2.52 -25.26
N GLY A 23 3.24 -3.67 -24.66
CA GLY A 23 2.36 -3.79 -23.51
C GLY A 23 2.90 -3.04 -22.28
N ALA A 24 4.19 -3.17 -21.98
CA ALA A 24 4.85 -2.45 -20.89
C ALA A 24 4.85 -0.94 -21.13
N PHE A 25 5.10 -0.50 -22.36
CA PHE A 25 5.01 0.91 -22.75
C PHE A 25 3.59 1.46 -22.62
N GLN A 26 2.58 0.73 -23.14
CA GLN A 26 1.18 1.14 -23.00
C GLN A 26 0.77 1.26 -21.53
N GLN A 27 1.25 0.35 -20.71
CA GLN A 27 0.96 0.39 -19.29
C GLN A 27 1.58 1.61 -18.62
N ALA A 28 2.87 1.87 -18.87
CA ALA A 28 3.55 3.05 -18.33
C ALA A 28 2.87 4.35 -18.79
N LEU A 29 2.41 4.40 -20.05
CA LEU A 29 1.66 5.54 -20.57
C LEU A 29 0.31 5.72 -19.87
N ARG A 30 -0.43 4.63 -19.64
CA ARG A 30 -1.69 4.69 -18.87
C ARG A 30 -1.44 5.16 -17.44
N ASP A 31 -0.45 4.58 -16.76
CA ASP A 31 -0.10 4.97 -15.40
C ASP A 31 0.30 6.45 -15.32
N PHE A 32 0.99 6.96 -16.35
CA PHE A 32 1.32 8.38 -16.47
C PHE A 32 0.05 9.24 -16.63
N VAL A 33 -0.82 8.88 -17.57
CA VAL A 33 -2.08 9.61 -17.82
C VAL A 33 -2.96 9.58 -16.55
N ASP A 34 -3.16 8.42 -15.95
CA ASP A 34 -3.97 8.28 -14.74
C ASP A 34 -3.44 9.11 -13.56
N ARG A 35 -2.14 9.29 -13.48
CA ARG A 35 -1.51 10.13 -12.46
C ARG A 35 -1.80 11.61 -12.67
N GLU A 36 -1.80 12.07 -13.91
CA GLU A 36 -2.01 13.49 -14.27
C GLU A 36 -3.49 13.89 -14.30
N LEU A 37 -4.41 12.92 -14.43
CA LEU A 37 -5.84 13.19 -14.49
C LEU A 37 -6.36 13.90 -13.24
N THR A 38 -7.07 14.99 -13.45
CA THR A 38 -7.83 15.69 -12.42
C THR A 38 -9.05 14.88 -11.97
N MET A 39 -9.67 15.27 -10.85
CA MET A 39 -10.92 14.64 -10.41
C MET A 39 -12.05 14.82 -11.42
N LEU A 40 -12.10 15.95 -12.14
CA LEU A 40 -13.11 16.24 -13.18
C LEU A 40 -12.96 15.28 -14.36
N GLU A 41 -11.73 15.12 -14.87
CA GLU A 41 -11.45 14.20 -15.99
C GLU A 41 -11.77 12.75 -15.63
N ARG A 42 -11.49 12.34 -14.40
CA ARG A 42 -11.88 11.00 -13.90
C ARG A 42 -13.38 10.82 -13.83
N THR A 43 -14.13 11.87 -13.49
CA THR A 43 -15.59 11.86 -13.48
C THR A 43 -16.15 11.72 -14.90
N ASP A 44 -15.60 12.45 -15.85
CA ASP A 44 -16.01 12.38 -17.27
C ASP A 44 -15.74 10.99 -17.86
N MET A 45 -14.60 10.36 -17.52
CA MET A 45 -14.31 8.98 -17.90
C MET A 45 -15.29 7.98 -17.28
N ALA A 46 -15.79 8.23 -16.09
CA ALA A 46 -16.77 7.39 -15.41
C ALA A 46 -18.20 7.53 -15.98
N ALA A 47 -18.54 8.68 -16.55
CA ALA A 47 -19.88 9.01 -17.01
C ALA A 47 -20.39 8.13 -18.17
N GLY A 48 -19.50 7.50 -18.93
CA GLY A 48 -19.83 6.59 -20.04
C GLY A 48 -19.95 5.11 -19.67
N THR A 49 -19.96 4.78 -18.37
CA THR A 49 -19.93 3.37 -17.92
C THR A 49 -21.34 2.75 -17.84
N ALA A 50 -21.40 1.43 -18.02
CA ALA A 50 -22.60 0.62 -17.88
C ALA A 50 -23.38 0.90 -16.59
N GLU A 51 -24.66 0.56 -16.53
CA GLU A 51 -25.53 0.81 -15.38
C GLU A 51 -25.76 -0.45 -14.53
N GLY A 52 -26.09 -0.26 -13.27
CA GLY A 52 -26.58 -1.28 -12.37
C GLY A 52 -25.65 -2.48 -12.24
N MET A 53 -26.16 -3.68 -12.55
CA MET A 53 -25.45 -4.95 -12.41
C MET A 53 -24.21 -5.06 -13.31
N ASP A 54 -24.22 -4.45 -14.47
CA ASP A 54 -23.07 -4.49 -15.40
C ASP A 54 -21.92 -3.61 -14.88
N ARG A 55 -22.23 -2.52 -14.21
CA ARG A 55 -21.22 -1.72 -13.50
C ARG A 55 -20.59 -2.50 -12.34
N LEU A 56 -21.39 -3.20 -11.56
CA LEU A 56 -20.88 -4.05 -10.48
C LEU A 56 -19.99 -5.18 -11.02
N ARG A 57 -20.42 -5.89 -12.08
CA ARG A 57 -19.60 -6.91 -12.73
C ARG A 57 -18.27 -6.37 -13.20
N ARG A 58 -18.29 -5.19 -13.81
CA ARG A 58 -17.08 -4.52 -14.28
C ARG A 58 -16.12 -4.24 -13.11
N VAL A 59 -16.59 -3.61 -12.02
CA VAL A 59 -15.77 -3.34 -10.83
C VAL A 59 -15.15 -4.63 -10.28
N VAL A 60 -15.95 -5.68 -10.11
CA VAL A 60 -15.45 -6.97 -9.61
C VAL A 60 -14.39 -7.58 -10.55
N SER A 61 -14.64 -7.55 -11.87
CA SER A 61 -13.68 -8.07 -12.85
C SER A 61 -12.36 -7.31 -12.81
N GLU A 62 -12.40 -5.97 -12.76
CA GLU A 62 -11.22 -5.12 -12.71
C GLU A 62 -10.40 -5.33 -11.40
N GLU A 63 -11.09 -5.55 -10.27
CA GLU A 63 -10.42 -5.91 -9.01
C GLU A 63 -9.74 -7.28 -9.07
N MET A 64 -10.40 -8.26 -9.68
CA MET A 64 -9.81 -9.60 -9.89
C MET A 64 -8.58 -9.52 -10.80
N ASP A 65 -8.63 -8.73 -11.86
CA ASP A 65 -7.51 -8.52 -12.78
C ASP A 65 -6.32 -7.83 -12.08
N ASN A 66 -6.58 -6.85 -11.22
CA ASN A 66 -5.54 -6.21 -10.41
C ASN A 66 -4.86 -7.21 -9.45
N LEU A 67 -5.64 -8.04 -8.76
CA LEU A 67 -5.10 -9.07 -7.86
C LEU A 67 -4.29 -10.11 -8.63
N LYS A 68 -4.80 -10.57 -9.78
CA LYS A 68 -4.09 -11.52 -10.63
C LYS A 68 -2.77 -10.94 -11.14
N HIS A 69 -2.79 -9.71 -11.63
CA HIS A 69 -1.59 -9.04 -12.09
C HIS A 69 -0.56 -8.86 -10.97
N PHE A 70 -1.00 -8.50 -9.76
CA PHE A 70 -0.10 -8.44 -8.60
C PHE A 70 0.54 -9.81 -8.33
N PHE A 71 -0.27 -10.88 -8.29
CA PHE A 71 0.21 -12.24 -8.02
C PHE A 71 1.24 -12.71 -9.07
N GLU A 72 1.04 -12.35 -10.33
CA GLU A 72 1.92 -12.72 -11.45
C GLU A 72 3.23 -11.90 -11.48
N THR A 73 3.25 -10.70 -10.90
CA THR A 73 4.38 -9.76 -11.02
C THR A 73 5.14 -9.53 -9.73
N VAL A 74 4.58 -9.93 -8.59
CA VAL A 74 5.24 -9.75 -7.30
C VAL A 74 6.46 -10.65 -7.15
N GLU A 75 7.57 -10.08 -6.70
CA GLU A 75 8.78 -10.82 -6.41
C GLU A 75 8.75 -11.35 -4.96
N MET A 76 8.77 -12.66 -4.79
CA MET A 76 8.76 -13.31 -3.48
C MET A 76 9.95 -12.90 -2.62
N ASP A 77 11.13 -12.69 -3.19
CA ASP A 77 12.31 -12.21 -2.48
C ASP A 77 12.09 -10.81 -1.88
N THR A 78 11.39 -9.94 -2.60
CA THR A 78 11.03 -8.60 -2.10
C THR A 78 10.05 -8.69 -0.94
N LEU A 79 9.00 -9.52 -1.07
CA LEU A 79 8.06 -9.77 0.03
C LEU A 79 8.76 -10.33 1.26
N GLN A 80 9.66 -11.30 1.08
CA GLN A 80 10.42 -11.91 2.17
C GLN A 80 11.27 -10.88 2.92
N LYS A 81 11.97 -9.99 2.19
CA LYS A 81 12.75 -8.89 2.78
C LYS A 81 11.85 -7.92 3.56
N VAL A 82 10.69 -7.57 3.02
CA VAL A 82 9.71 -6.70 3.70
C VAL A 82 9.26 -7.32 5.03
N ILE A 83 8.92 -8.61 5.04
CA ILE A 83 8.49 -9.31 6.25
C ILE A 83 9.64 -9.38 7.26
N ASP A 84 10.88 -9.57 6.78
CA ASP A 84 12.07 -9.55 7.63
C ASP A 84 12.27 -8.20 8.30
N TYR A 85 12.18 -7.10 7.58
CA TYR A 85 12.26 -5.76 8.15
C TYR A 85 11.11 -5.49 9.13
N LEU A 86 9.88 -5.85 8.77
CA LEU A 86 8.73 -5.74 9.67
C LEU A 86 8.91 -6.52 10.97
N GLY A 87 9.56 -7.69 10.91
CA GLY A 87 9.79 -8.54 12.09
C GLY A 87 10.97 -8.12 12.96
N LYS A 88 12.06 -7.63 12.35
CA LYS A 88 13.35 -7.40 13.02
C LYS A 88 13.60 -5.97 13.47
N SER A 89 12.97 -4.97 12.82
CA SER A 89 13.17 -3.57 13.18
C SER A 89 12.67 -3.25 14.58
N PRO A 90 13.40 -2.48 15.38
CA PRO A 90 13.01 -2.14 16.76
C PRO A 90 11.68 -1.39 16.79
N ALA A 91 11.49 -0.44 15.89
CA ALA A 91 10.24 0.28 15.70
C ALA A 91 9.85 0.34 14.22
N VAL A 92 8.53 0.42 13.96
CA VAL A 92 7.96 0.58 12.62
C VAL A 92 7.07 1.82 12.61
N TYR A 93 7.45 2.80 11.82
CA TYR A 93 6.69 4.03 11.60
C TYR A 93 5.91 3.92 10.29
N ILE A 94 4.60 3.89 10.38
CA ILE A 94 3.72 3.70 9.22
C ILE A 94 3.03 5.02 8.93
N ILE A 95 3.25 5.54 7.72
CA ILE A 95 2.87 6.88 7.33
C ILE A 95 1.98 6.84 6.10
N GLY A 96 0.88 7.55 6.15
CA GLY A 96 0.01 7.80 5.02
C GLY A 96 -0.61 9.19 5.11
N SER A 97 -1.11 9.69 4.02
CA SER A 97 -1.81 10.97 3.93
C SER A 97 -3.06 10.82 3.08
N ARG A 98 -4.11 11.61 3.37
CA ARG A 98 -5.38 11.55 2.67
C ARG A 98 -5.94 10.11 2.67
N LEU A 99 -6.34 9.56 1.49
CA LEU A 99 -6.83 8.19 1.37
C LEU A 99 -5.79 7.15 1.83
N SER A 100 -4.50 7.36 1.50
CA SER A 100 -3.44 6.42 1.88
C SER A 100 -3.28 6.28 3.40
N TYR A 101 -3.74 7.25 4.20
CA TYR A 101 -3.77 7.12 5.66
C TYR A 101 -4.68 5.99 6.14
N THR A 102 -5.77 5.71 5.42
CA THR A 102 -6.67 4.60 5.74
C THR A 102 -5.92 3.25 5.70
N PHE A 103 -5.07 3.06 4.69
CA PHE A 103 -4.25 1.85 4.56
C PHE A 103 -3.08 1.83 5.55
N ALA A 104 -2.47 2.99 5.82
CA ALA A 104 -1.45 3.11 6.86
C ALA A 104 -2.02 2.76 8.24
N TYR A 105 -3.22 3.23 8.54
CA TYR A 105 -3.95 2.86 9.75
C TYR A 105 -4.26 1.36 9.79
N TYR A 106 -4.78 0.79 8.69
CA TYR A 106 -5.12 -0.62 8.62
C TYR A 106 -3.88 -1.52 8.83
N LEU A 107 -2.78 -1.23 8.14
CA LEU A 107 -1.52 -1.96 8.34
C LEU A 107 -1.01 -1.81 9.79
N GLY A 108 -0.96 -0.59 10.29
CA GLY A 108 -0.46 -0.31 11.63
C GLY A 108 -1.31 -0.96 12.72
N TRP A 109 -2.63 -0.80 12.64
CA TRP A 109 -3.56 -1.46 13.55
C TRP A 109 -3.40 -2.98 13.52
N SER A 110 -3.32 -3.59 12.35
CA SER A 110 -3.12 -5.03 12.20
C SER A 110 -1.77 -5.49 12.77
N LEU A 111 -0.70 -4.73 12.53
CA LEU A 111 0.62 -5.03 13.09
C LEU A 111 0.65 -4.93 14.62
N THR A 112 -0.14 -4.05 15.25
CA THR A 112 -0.23 -4.01 16.73
C THR A 112 -0.78 -5.31 17.34
N LYS A 113 -1.44 -6.17 16.55
CA LYS A 113 -1.92 -7.48 17.00
C LYS A 113 -0.85 -8.57 16.98
N VAL A 114 0.26 -8.31 16.29
CA VAL A 114 1.34 -9.30 16.09
C VAL A 114 2.69 -8.86 16.65
N ARG A 115 2.89 -7.54 16.90
CA ARG A 115 4.12 -7.00 17.47
C ARG A 115 3.94 -5.70 18.24
N SER A 116 4.90 -5.37 19.09
CA SER A 116 5.07 -4.04 19.71
C SER A 116 5.91 -3.09 18.82
N GLY A 117 6.05 -1.83 19.23
CA GLY A 117 6.88 -0.83 18.55
C GLY A 117 6.30 -0.39 17.19
N VAL A 118 4.97 -0.30 17.08
CA VAL A 118 4.28 0.16 15.88
C VAL A 118 3.71 1.56 16.12
N HIS A 119 4.06 2.50 15.24
CA HIS A 119 3.63 3.90 15.29
C HIS A 119 2.91 4.28 13.98
N ILE A 120 1.68 4.77 14.10
CA ILE A 120 0.87 5.18 12.96
C ILE A 120 0.86 6.70 12.90
N LEU A 121 1.37 7.28 11.82
CA LEU A 121 1.54 8.72 11.68
C LEU A 121 0.74 9.24 10.48
N LYS A 122 0.13 10.42 10.65
CA LYS A 122 -0.44 11.17 9.52
C LYS A 122 0.68 11.96 8.85
N GLY A 123 0.91 11.72 7.56
CA GLY A 123 1.92 12.43 6.79
C GLY A 123 1.66 13.94 6.65
N SER A 124 0.40 14.36 6.81
CA SER A 124 0.00 15.78 6.82
C SER A 124 0.20 16.46 8.19
N ASP A 125 0.56 15.71 9.23
CA ASP A 125 0.83 16.23 10.56
C ASP A 125 2.34 16.47 10.71
N SER A 126 2.71 17.69 11.12
CA SER A 126 4.12 18.07 11.33
C SER A 126 4.82 17.23 12.40
N THR A 127 4.07 16.64 13.34
CA THR A 127 4.62 15.74 14.36
C THR A 127 5.27 14.46 13.76
N ALA A 128 4.95 14.11 12.53
CA ALA A 128 5.65 13.05 11.83
C ALA A 128 7.15 13.34 11.67
N ILE A 129 7.53 14.59 11.53
CA ILE A 129 8.93 15.03 11.48
C ILE A 129 9.62 14.75 12.82
N ASP A 130 8.97 15.09 13.93
CA ASP A 130 9.52 14.89 15.28
C ASP A 130 9.76 13.39 15.53
N TRP A 131 8.75 12.57 15.25
CA TRP A 131 8.85 11.12 15.40
C TRP A 131 10.00 10.51 14.59
N LEU A 132 10.17 10.89 13.33
CA LEU A 132 11.28 10.40 12.52
C LEU A 132 12.64 10.90 13.02
N THR A 133 12.69 12.14 13.53
CA THR A 133 13.94 12.73 14.05
C THR A 133 14.45 12.00 15.30
N ILE A 134 13.55 11.62 16.20
CA ILE A 134 13.89 10.97 17.48
C ILE A 134 13.85 9.42 17.40
N SER A 135 13.52 8.87 16.24
CA SER A 135 13.41 7.42 16.07
C SER A 135 14.76 6.71 16.31
N GLU A 136 14.68 5.51 16.86
CA GLU A 136 15.86 4.68 17.05
C GLU A 136 16.53 4.33 15.70
N PRO A 137 17.86 4.21 15.67
CA PRO A 137 18.58 3.68 14.52
C PRO A 137 18.01 2.32 14.11
N GLN A 138 18.03 2.02 12.79
CA GLN A 138 17.48 0.77 12.22
C GLN A 138 15.95 0.64 12.31
N SER A 139 15.23 1.70 12.70
CA SER A 139 13.77 1.73 12.57
C SER A 139 13.35 1.62 11.11
N LEU A 140 12.19 0.98 10.89
CA LEU A 140 11.58 0.87 9.57
C LEU A 140 10.56 2.00 9.39
N VAL A 141 10.70 2.74 8.32
CA VAL A 141 9.68 3.71 7.87
C VAL A 141 8.92 3.09 6.71
N VAL A 142 7.61 2.93 6.85
CA VAL A 142 6.71 2.45 5.82
C VAL A 142 5.86 3.62 5.36
N ILE A 143 5.98 4.01 4.10
CA ILE A 143 5.11 5.03 3.50
C ILE A 143 4.15 4.37 2.54
N ILE A 144 2.85 4.54 2.76
CA ILE A 144 1.81 4.17 1.80
C ILE A 144 1.42 5.40 1.02
N ALA A 145 1.61 5.37 -0.30
CA ALA A 145 1.34 6.49 -1.19
C ALA A 145 0.70 6.00 -2.48
N THR A 146 -0.53 6.42 -2.72
CA THR A 146 -1.29 6.13 -3.93
C THR A 146 -1.42 7.36 -4.82
N SER A 147 -1.91 7.20 -6.01
CA SER A 147 -2.01 8.21 -7.09
C SER A 147 -2.27 9.64 -6.61
N ARG A 148 -1.69 10.63 -7.31
CA ARG A 148 -1.66 12.04 -6.93
C ARG A 148 -0.84 12.27 -5.64
N TYR A 149 0.29 11.61 -5.55
CA TYR A 149 1.22 11.52 -4.42
C TYR A 149 1.39 12.84 -3.67
N PRO A 150 0.93 12.95 -2.39
CA PRO A 150 1.05 14.18 -1.62
C PRO A 150 2.51 14.58 -1.38
N ASN A 151 2.82 15.86 -1.56
CA ASN A 151 4.18 16.39 -1.40
C ASN A 151 4.76 16.14 0.00
N GLU A 152 3.92 16.14 1.02
CA GLU A 152 4.34 15.84 2.39
C GLU A 152 4.92 14.44 2.52
N LEU A 153 4.35 13.42 1.86
CA LEU A 153 4.89 12.06 1.88
C LEU A 153 6.25 11.97 1.17
N ILE A 154 6.41 12.70 0.05
CA ILE A 154 7.69 12.76 -0.66
C ILE A 154 8.77 13.41 0.22
N LYS A 155 8.43 14.48 0.94
CA LYS A 155 9.34 15.15 1.88
C LYS A 155 9.75 14.23 3.02
N LEU A 156 8.79 13.49 3.62
CA LEU A 156 9.05 12.54 4.69
C LEU A 156 9.91 11.36 4.22
N GLY A 157 9.68 10.84 3.00
CA GLY A 157 10.52 9.79 2.42
C GLY A 157 11.97 10.24 2.20
N ARG A 158 12.18 11.46 1.70
CA ARG A 158 13.51 12.06 1.60
C ARG A 158 14.17 12.26 2.97
N MET A 159 13.38 12.65 3.96
CA MET A 159 13.85 12.82 5.34
C MET A 159 14.29 11.50 5.94
N ALA A 160 13.49 10.44 5.83
CA ALA A 160 13.84 9.09 6.28
C ALA A 160 15.20 8.64 5.71
N ARG A 161 15.43 8.90 4.42
CA ARG A 161 16.72 8.62 3.77
C ARG A 161 17.90 9.43 4.35
N ARG A 162 17.68 10.71 4.64
CA ARG A 162 18.73 11.56 5.26
C ARG A 162 19.07 11.14 6.68
N LEU A 163 18.12 10.55 7.39
CA LEU A 163 18.28 10.02 8.74
C LEU A 163 18.77 8.56 8.74
N ASP A 164 19.17 8.03 7.59
CA ASP A 164 19.67 6.67 7.38
C ASP A 164 18.70 5.57 7.86
N GLN A 165 17.40 5.88 7.82
CA GLN A 165 16.34 4.93 8.15
C GLN A 165 16.02 4.03 6.95
N THR A 166 15.65 2.79 7.21
CA THR A 166 15.16 1.89 6.17
C THR A 166 13.78 2.35 5.71
N LEU A 167 13.64 2.63 4.41
CA LEU A 167 12.37 3.09 3.82
C LEU A 167 11.76 1.99 2.94
N LEU A 168 10.57 1.54 3.32
CA LEU A 168 9.64 0.75 2.51
C LEU A 168 8.55 1.66 1.95
N VAL A 169 8.27 1.54 0.67
CA VAL A 169 7.14 2.22 0.01
C VAL A 169 6.14 1.19 -0.50
N ILE A 170 4.87 1.37 -0.15
CA ILE A 170 3.75 0.63 -0.74
C ILE A 170 2.97 1.63 -1.60
N THR A 171 2.84 1.35 -2.89
CA THR A 171 2.29 2.30 -3.86
C THR A 171 1.50 1.59 -4.95
N ASP A 172 0.72 2.33 -5.71
CA ASP A 172 -0.08 1.83 -6.83
C ASP A 172 0.68 1.81 -8.17
N SER A 173 1.85 2.44 -8.25
CA SER A 173 2.64 2.50 -9.48
C SER A 173 4.14 2.54 -9.21
N SER A 174 4.92 1.87 -10.07
CA SER A 174 6.38 1.95 -10.07
C SER A 174 6.91 3.36 -10.39
N LEU A 175 6.08 4.21 -10.99
CA LEU A 175 6.39 5.63 -11.28
C LEU A 175 6.18 6.56 -10.08
N CYS A 176 5.81 6.05 -8.91
CA CYS A 176 5.69 6.83 -7.70
C CYS A 176 7.02 7.54 -7.38
N PRO A 177 7.04 8.86 -7.16
CA PRO A 177 8.28 9.59 -6.87
C PRO A 177 9.05 9.08 -5.64
N LEU A 178 8.37 8.39 -4.71
CA LEU A 178 8.97 7.83 -3.51
C LEU A 178 9.85 6.60 -3.81
N THR A 179 9.59 5.87 -4.91
CA THR A 179 10.37 4.67 -5.25
C THR A 179 11.84 4.99 -5.48
N GLN A 180 12.16 6.21 -5.92
CA GLN A 180 13.54 6.67 -6.12
C GLN A 180 14.35 6.74 -4.81
N PHE A 181 13.68 6.81 -3.68
CA PHE A 181 14.31 6.92 -2.35
C PHE A 181 14.16 5.62 -1.55
N ALA A 182 13.26 4.72 -1.97
CA ALA A 182 12.95 3.51 -1.26
C ALA A 182 14.12 2.51 -1.24
N HIS A 183 14.31 1.82 -0.13
CA HIS A 183 15.12 0.61 -0.08
C HIS A 183 14.36 -0.59 -0.62
N LEU A 184 13.04 -0.61 -0.38
CA LEU A 184 12.11 -1.62 -0.86
C LEU A 184 10.83 -0.92 -1.34
N ALA A 185 10.27 -1.40 -2.43
CA ALA A 185 8.98 -0.95 -2.95
C ALA A 185 8.07 -2.13 -3.26
N LEU A 186 6.81 -2.06 -2.81
CA LEU A 186 5.75 -2.97 -3.21
C LEU A 186 4.76 -2.19 -4.06
N VAL A 187 4.56 -2.64 -5.29
CA VAL A 187 3.60 -2.04 -6.20
C VAL A 187 2.29 -2.83 -6.14
N ALA A 188 1.22 -2.15 -5.75
CA ALA A 188 -0.13 -2.65 -5.68
C ALA A 188 -0.93 -2.12 -6.88
N PRO A 189 -1.08 -2.84 -7.99
CA PRO A 189 -1.82 -2.36 -9.15
C PRO A 189 -3.23 -1.91 -8.76
N ALA A 190 -3.65 -0.76 -9.29
CA ALA A 190 -4.96 -0.16 -9.05
C ALA A 190 -5.57 0.33 -10.37
N LYS A 191 -5.50 -0.52 -11.41
CA LYS A 191 -5.89 -0.18 -12.77
C LYS A 191 -7.41 -0.14 -12.92
N ASN A 192 -7.84 0.69 -13.84
CA ASN A 192 -9.17 0.68 -14.47
C ASN A 192 -10.38 0.97 -13.57
N ILE A 193 -10.23 1.23 -12.28
CA ILE A 193 -11.36 1.68 -11.47
C ILE A 193 -11.40 3.20 -11.50
N PRO A 194 -12.40 3.76 -12.20
CA PRO A 194 -12.52 5.21 -12.32
C PRO A 194 -12.74 5.88 -10.96
N PHE A 195 -12.39 7.15 -10.86
CA PHE A 195 -12.67 8.06 -9.75
C PHE A 195 -11.63 8.04 -8.61
N ILE A 196 -11.50 6.98 -7.83
CA ILE A 196 -10.63 6.99 -6.62
C ILE A 196 -9.56 5.91 -6.59
N GLY A 197 -9.49 5.07 -7.61
CA GLY A 197 -8.58 3.92 -7.64
C GLY A 197 -9.07 2.75 -6.76
N SER A 198 -8.34 1.64 -6.78
CA SER A 198 -8.69 0.42 -6.06
C SER A 198 -7.90 0.26 -4.77
N PRO A 199 -8.55 0.01 -3.63
CA PRO A 199 -7.91 -0.34 -2.38
C PRO A 199 -7.59 -1.84 -2.24
N THR A 200 -8.13 -2.69 -3.11
CA THR A 200 -8.21 -4.15 -2.92
C THR A 200 -6.83 -4.79 -2.89
N THR A 201 -5.96 -4.45 -3.85
CA THR A 201 -4.61 -5.01 -3.91
C THR A 201 -3.75 -4.60 -2.70
N ILE A 202 -3.82 -3.34 -2.27
CA ILE A 202 -3.11 -2.87 -1.06
C ILE A 202 -3.62 -3.64 0.17
N SER A 203 -4.93 -3.82 0.30
CA SER A 203 -5.51 -4.57 1.41
C SER A 203 -5.08 -6.04 1.41
N CYS A 204 -5.00 -6.66 0.23
CA CYS A 204 -4.48 -8.01 0.07
C CYS A 204 -3.00 -8.13 0.51
N ILE A 205 -2.16 -7.18 0.08
CA ILE A 205 -0.75 -7.11 0.52
C ILE A 205 -0.66 -6.99 2.04
N ILE A 206 -1.43 -6.09 2.65
CA ILE A 206 -1.43 -5.89 4.11
C ILE A 206 -1.80 -7.20 4.82
N ASN A 207 -2.87 -7.87 4.37
CA ASN A 207 -3.30 -9.14 4.95
C ASN A 207 -2.20 -10.21 4.87
N TYR A 208 -1.54 -10.33 3.71
CA TYR A 208 -0.45 -11.26 3.51
C TYR A 208 0.74 -10.97 4.45
N LEU A 209 1.20 -9.72 4.51
CA LEU A 209 2.33 -9.31 5.35
C LEU A 209 2.07 -9.61 6.84
N VAL A 210 0.86 -9.32 7.32
CA VAL A 210 0.48 -9.57 8.71
C VAL A 210 0.38 -11.07 9.00
N LEU A 211 -0.22 -11.85 8.09
CA LEU A 211 -0.35 -13.30 8.22
C LEU A 211 1.03 -13.98 8.28
N GLU A 212 1.92 -13.63 7.35
CA GLU A 212 3.28 -14.16 7.31
C GLU A 212 4.09 -13.79 8.56
N LEU A 213 3.97 -12.55 9.02
CA LEU A 213 4.64 -12.14 10.26
C LEU A 213 4.11 -12.90 11.48
N ALA A 214 2.80 -13.12 11.54
CA ALA A 214 2.15 -13.88 12.61
C ALA A 214 2.59 -15.36 12.63
N SER A 215 2.86 -15.94 11.46
CA SER A 215 3.25 -17.37 11.35
C SER A 215 4.67 -17.67 11.83
N ARG A 216 5.55 -16.67 11.94
CA ARG A 216 6.99 -16.86 12.19
C ARG A 216 7.38 -17.19 13.62
N ASP A 217 6.62 -16.69 14.61
CA ASP A 217 6.93 -16.90 16.02
C ASP A 217 5.64 -17.07 16.84
N GLY A 218 5.09 -18.28 16.78
CA GLY A 218 3.81 -18.58 17.39
C GLY A 218 3.78 -18.43 18.92
N ASN A 219 4.88 -18.65 19.63
CA ASN A 219 4.93 -18.51 21.09
C ASN A 219 4.92 -17.03 21.49
N ARG A 220 5.78 -16.22 20.86
CA ARG A 220 5.84 -14.78 21.10
C ARG A 220 4.50 -14.11 20.72
N LEU A 221 3.88 -14.57 19.64
CA LEU A 221 2.57 -14.10 19.22
C LEU A 221 1.50 -14.39 20.27
N LYS A 222 1.44 -15.62 20.79
CA LYS A 222 0.49 -16.00 21.86
C LYS A 222 0.63 -15.15 23.10
N ASP A 223 1.87 -14.91 23.55
CA ASP A 223 2.13 -14.04 24.70
C ASP A 223 1.67 -12.60 24.45
N HIS A 224 1.98 -12.07 23.25
CA HIS A 224 1.58 -10.72 22.86
C HIS A 224 0.04 -10.58 22.80
N GLN A 225 -0.62 -11.51 22.12
CA GLN A 225 -2.08 -11.54 22.02
C GLN A 225 -2.76 -11.77 23.37
N GLY A 226 -2.20 -12.62 24.23
CA GLY A 226 -2.69 -12.84 25.58
C GLY A 226 -2.71 -11.59 26.45
N LYS A 227 -1.72 -10.69 26.28
CA LYS A 227 -1.70 -9.38 26.95
C LYS A 227 -2.83 -8.47 26.41
N LEU A 228 -3.05 -8.44 25.09
CA LEU A 228 -4.12 -7.65 24.50
C LEU A 228 -5.50 -8.15 24.91
N GLU A 229 -5.74 -9.46 24.85
CA GLU A 229 -7.00 -10.07 25.26
C GLU A 229 -7.34 -9.84 26.73
N ARG A 230 -6.33 -9.83 27.60
CA ARG A 230 -6.52 -9.46 29.00
C ARG A 230 -6.95 -8.00 29.14
N ALA A 231 -6.23 -7.09 28.47
CA ALA A 231 -6.59 -5.67 28.48
C ALA A 231 -7.99 -5.40 27.91
N TYR A 232 -8.38 -6.11 26.86
CA TYR A 232 -9.74 -5.98 26.28
C TYR A 232 -10.82 -6.41 27.27
N ARG A 233 -10.59 -7.50 28.01
CA ARG A 233 -11.53 -7.98 29.04
C ARG A 233 -11.60 -7.04 30.25
N GLU A 234 -10.44 -6.55 30.71
CA GLU A 234 -10.38 -5.65 31.86
C GLU A 234 -11.04 -4.29 31.62
N ASN A 235 -11.07 -3.84 30.34
CA ASN A 235 -11.61 -2.55 29.95
C ASN A 235 -12.95 -2.63 29.18
N ASP A 236 -13.58 -3.79 29.10
CA ASP A 236 -14.86 -4.01 28.41
C ASP A 236 -14.87 -3.48 26.95
N ILE A 237 -13.75 -3.65 26.24
CA ILE A 237 -13.57 -3.10 24.89
C ILE A 237 -14.45 -3.79 23.85
N LEU A 238 -14.74 -5.09 24.03
CA LEU A 238 -15.51 -5.88 23.08
C LEU A 238 -16.83 -6.31 23.71
N PHE A 239 -17.89 -6.23 22.90
CA PHE A 239 -19.20 -6.76 23.28
C PHE A 239 -19.08 -8.27 23.54
N ASN A 240 -19.47 -8.70 24.75
CA ASN A 240 -19.34 -10.08 25.20
C ASN A 240 -20.71 -10.68 25.50
N LEU A 241 -21.26 -11.45 24.59
CA LEU A 241 -22.55 -12.15 24.74
C LEU A 241 -22.63 -13.05 25.98
N ARG A 242 -21.50 -13.59 26.46
CA ARG A 242 -21.50 -14.47 27.64
C ARG A 242 -21.67 -13.74 28.97
N ARG A 243 -21.56 -12.40 29.01
CA ARG A 243 -21.82 -11.60 30.22
C ARG A 243 -23.30 -11.30 30.43
N GLU A 244 -24.12 -11.27 29.38
CA GLU A 244 -25.58 -11.02 29.52
C GLU A 244 -26.35 -12.21 30.10
N GLU A 245 -25.79 -13.43 30.05
CA GLU A 245 -26.42 -14.62 30.67
C GLU A 245 -26.18 -14.75 32.19
N ILE A 246 -25.47 -13.79 32.82
CA ILE A 246 -25.08 -13.87 34.24
C ILE A 246 -25.64 -12.70 35.06
N VAL A 247 -26.66 -12.02 34.60
CA VAL A 247 -27.44 -11.09 35.44
C VAL A 247 -28.86 -11.63 35.57
N PRO A 248 -29.22 -12.22 36.74
CA PRO A 248 -30.61 -12.61 37.01
C PRO A 248 -31.51 -11.40 37.20
#